data_49e935749a4e380220de0fe03505069a
#
_entry.id   49e935749a4e380220de0fe03505069a
#
_cell.length_a   1.000
_cell.length_b   1.000
_cell.length_c   1.000
_cell.angle_alpha   90.00
_cell.angle_beta   90.00
_cell.angle_gamma   90.00
#
_symmetry.space_group_name_H-M   'P 1'
#
loop_
_entity.id
_entity.type
_entity.pdbx_description
1 polymer ?
#
loop_
_entity_poly.entity_id
_entity_poly.type
_entity_poly.pdbx_seq_one_letter_code
_entity_poly.pdbx_strand_id
1 'polypeptide(L)'
;MTLPLTTIMWVMAVIATAFGSSIAHAEQPRVAIVIDDIGFQWNLDHRALALDGPVALAIIPEGPHARYLSEQAAKDHREIWAHLPMAGLHSDNCEAGLTCLEASWSQTTMHDYLVEQLAQVPGAIGINNHQGSQFTGDAQAVGRLVAAIALLNQTRSQPLIVMDSRTVVSSHLERLARDKGLATLRRRVFLDHDKGAEALIQNWRKLIKLAHQHGEAIAIGHPREATLSFLETAIGELQAERIELVPPSALVRPSRNADRLTCHRCSPPVDPTAVPSSNRSTGIWSSRSPEPQRRAASSRSECQCQSP
;
A
#
# COMPACT_ATOMS: atom_id res chain seq x y z
N MET A 1 57.91 44.70 -9.45
CA MET A 1 56.94 44.49 -8.35
C MET A 1 56.56 43.03 -8.33
N THR A 2 57.21 42.27 -7.48
CA THR A 2 57.02 40.81 -7.37
C THR A 2 56.14 40.56 -6.13
N LEU A 3 54.98 39.99 -6.33
CA LEU A 3 54.06 39.57 -5.25
C LEU A 3 54.70 38.44 -4.42
N PRO A 4 54.61 38.45 -3.11
CA PRO A 4 55.24 37.45 -2.27
C PRO A 4 54.50 36.10 -2.38
N LEU A 5 55.32 35.02 -2.48
CA LEU A 5 54.89 33.63 -2.63
C LEU A 5 53.87 33.14 -1.54
N THR A 6 53.77 33.83 -0.44
CA THR A 6 52.85 33.48 0.67
C THR A 6 51.38 33.71 0.38
N THR A 7 51.01 34.55 -0.60
CA THR A 7 49.63 34.86 -0.96
C THR A 7 49.01 33.77 -1.87
N ILE A 8 49.84 32.99 -2.57
CA ILE A 8 49.35 31.94 -3.50
C ILE A 8 48.99 30.68 -2.73
N MET A 9 49.60 30.37 -1.58
CA MET A 9 49.29 29.18 -0.82
C MET A 9 47.92 29.22 -0.11
N TRP A 10 47.40 30.41 0.25
CA TRP A 10 46.11 30.54 0.92
C TRP A 10 44.90 30.42 -0.03
N VAL A 11 45.06 30.75 -1.30
CA VAL A 11 44.00 30.65 -2.29
C VAL A 11 43.75 29.19 -2.71
N MET A 12 44.81 28.35 -2.72
CA MET A 12 44.67 26.94 -3.07
C MET A 12 44.08 26.07 -1.93
N ALA A 13 44.17 26.51 -0.67
CA ALA A 13 43.61 25.79 0.48
C ALA A 13 42.10 26.02 0.63
N VAL A 14 41.51 27.09 0.12
CA VAL A 14 40.09 27.41 0.21
C VAL A 14 39.25 26.70 -0.88
N ILE A 15 39.89 26.29 -2.01
CA ILE A 15 39.16 25.61 -3.09
C ILE A 15 39.02 24.11 -2.84
N ALA A 16 39.83 23.51 -1.96
CA ALA A 16 39.78 22.07 -1.66
C ALA A 16 38.63 21.63 -0.72
N THR A 17 37.90 22.57 -0.08
CA THR A 17 36.86 22.25 0.88
C THR A 17 35.44 22.33 0.33
N ALA A 18 35.24 22.68 -0.94
CA ALA A 18 33.90 22.88 -1.53
C ALA A 18 33.36 21.64 -2.31
N PHE A 19 34.15 20.59 -2.47
CA PHE A 19 33.68 19.31 -3.03
C PHE A 19 33.48 18.27 -1.90
N GLY A 20 32.69 18.63 -0.91
CA GLY A 20 32.03 17.62 -0.09
C GLY A 20 31.04 16.89 -1.00
N SER A 21 31.47 15.82 -1.67
CA SER A 21 30.61 14.89 -2.36
C SER A 21 29.61 14.38 -1.31
N SER A 22 28.41 14.92 -1.28
CA SER A 22 27.27 14.23 -0.69
C SER A 22 27.16 12.91 -1.45
N ILE A 23 27.79 11.86 -0.91
CA ILE A 23 27.49 10.50 -1.32
C ILE A 23 26.02 10.34 -0.93
N ALA A 24 25.13 10.53 -1.91
CA ALA A 24 23.76 10.10 -1.77
C ALA A 24 23.87 8.60 -1.45
N HIS A 25 23.63 8.24 -0.19
CA HIS A 25 23.46 6.85 0.18
C HIS A 25 22.26 6.38 -0.64
N ALA A 26 22.54 5.62 -1.71
CA ALA A 26 21.49 4.94 -2.44
C ALA A 26 20.75 4.09 -1.39
N GLU A 27 19.48 4.38 -1.22
CA GLU A 27 18.63 3.64 -0.27
C GLU A 27 18.75 2.15 -0.59
N GLN A 28 19.00 1.34 0.43
CA GLN A 28 19.19 -0.10 0.25
C GLN A 28 17.92 -0.69 -0.37
N PRO A 29 18.02 -1.53 -1.42
CA PRO A 29 16.86 -2.18 -2.00
C PRO A 29 16.11 -3.01 -0.96
N ARG A 30 14.78 -3.00 -1.03
CA ARG A 30 13.91 -3.66 -0.06
C ARG A 30 13.08 -4.76 -0.72
N VAL A 31 12.90 -5.87 -0.02
CA VAL A 31 12.04 -6.97 -0.43
C VAL A 31 11.03 -7.24 0.68
N ALA A 32 9.78 -7.50 0.29
CA ALA A 32 8.78 -8.08 1.18
C ALA A 32 8.35 -9.44 0.65
N ILE A 33 8.13 -10.38 1.56
CA ILE A 33 7.68 -11.74 1.26
C ILE A 33 6.36 -11.97 1.99
N VAL A 34 5.37 -12.52 1.28
CA VAL A 34 4.07 -12.91 1.82
C VAL A 34 3.87 -14.39 1.53
N ILE A 35 3.41 -15.14 2.51
CA ILE A 35 2.94 -16.51 2.32
C ILE A 35 1.42 -16.50 2.33
N ASP A 36 0.82 -16.73 1.16
CA ASP A 36 -0.63 -16.82 0.95
C ASP A 36 -1.16 -18.21 1.37
N ASP A 37 -2.46 -18.41 1.33
CA ASP A 37 -3.18 -19.68 1.59
C ASP A 37 -2.96 -20.28 2.99
N ILE A 38 -2.62 -19.48 3.99
CA ILE A 38 -2.46 -19.92 5.38
C ILE A 38 -3.84 -20.20 6.00
N GLY A 39 -3.94 -21.25 6.80
CA GLY A 39 -5.13 -21.55 7.58
C GLY A 39 -5.66 -22.98 7.49
N PHE A 40 -5.13 -23.80 6.55
CA PHE A 40 -5.62 -25.15 6.28
C PHE A 40 -4.63 -26.27 6.56
N GLN A 41 -3.34 -26.00 6.51
CA GLN A 41 -2.27 -27.00 6.54
C GLN A 41 -1.41 -26.85 7.80
N TRP A 42 -1.90 -27.35 8.93
CA TRP A 42 -1.29 -27.16 10.25
C TRP A 42 0.25 -27.16 10.28
N ASN A 43 0.87 -28.20 9.72
CA ASN A 43 2.33 -28.33 9.76
C ASN A 43 3.05 -27.30 8.88
N LEU A 44 2.53 -27.08 7.67
CA LEU A 44 3.13 -26.11 6.74
C LEU A 44 2.87 -24.66 7.19
N ASP A 45 1.68 -24.39 7.73
CA ASP A 45 1.33 -23.09 8.27
C ASP A 45 2.25 -22.69 9.44
N HIS A 46 2.57 -23.65 10.35
CA HIS A 46 3.53 -23.42 11.42
C HIS A 46 4.96 -23.21 10.92
N ARG A 47 5.37 -23.92 9.87
CA ARG A 47 6.68 -23.66 9.24
C ARG A 47 6.73 -22.28 8.59
N ALA A 48 5.63 -21.84 7.95
CA ALA A 48 5.54 -20.49 7.39
C ALA A 48 5.64 -19.43 8.50
N LEU A 49 4.99 -19.65 9.64
CA LEU A 49 5.09 -18.80 10.82
C LEU A 49 6.52 -18.76 11.40
N ALA A 50 7.29 -19.85 11.29
CA ALA A 50 8.65 -19.96 11.81
C ALA A 50 9.75 -19.44 10.85
N LEU A 51 9.42 -18.97 9.65
CA LEU A 51 10.40 -18.41 8.71
C LEU A 51 11.12 -17.21 9.35
N ASP A 52 12.40 -17.04 9.08
CA ASP A 52 13.18 -15.93 9.60
C ASP A 52 12.76 -14.57 9.04
N GLY A 53 12.90 -13.53 9.85
CA GLY A 53 12.63 -12.15 9.44
C GLY A 53 11.14 -11.79 9.32
N PRO A 54 10.80 -10.61 8.81
CA PRO A 54 9.44 -10.06 8.78
C PRO A 54 8.61 -10.58 7.59
N VAL A 55 8.58 -11.90 7.38
CA VAL A 55 7.71 -12.54 6.40
C VAL A 55 6.26 -12.41 6.85
N ALA A 56 5.39 -11.87 6.00
CA ALA A 56 3.98 -11.70 6.29
C ALA A 56 3.16 -12.97 5.97
N LEU A 57 2.08 -13.17 6.71
CA LEU A 57 1.15 -14.27 6.49
C LEU A 57 -0.20 -13.76 5.99
N ALA A 58 -0.65 -14.27 4.86
CA ALA A 58 -1.98 -14.01 4.34
C ALA A 58 -2.87 -15.22 4.60
N ILE A 59 -3.82 -15.03 5.51
CA ILE A 59 -4.62 -16.11 6.12
C ILE A 59 -6.00 -16.11 5.48
N ILE A 60 -6.43 -17.26 4.95
CA ILE A 60 -7.81 -17.46 4.49
C ILE A 60 -8.73 -17.52 5.72
N PRO A 61 -9.69 -16.58 5.87
CA PRO A 61 -10.47 -16.45 7.10
C PRO A 61 -11.31 -17.69 7.45
N GLU A 62 -11.78 -18.43 6.46
CA GLU A 62 -12.58 -19.66 6.62
C GLU A 62 -11.72 -20.90 6.91
N GLY A 63 -10.39 -20.76 6.94
CA GLY A 63 -9.48 -21.83 7.32
C GLY A 63 -9.70 -22.29 8.77
N PRO A 64 -9.73 -23.61 9.04
CA PRO A 64 -9.99 -24.14 10.38
C PRO A 64 -9.00 -23.67 11.45
N HIS A 65 -7.82 -23.21 11.04
CA HIS A 65 -6.76 -22.74 11.92
C HIS A 65 -6.56 -21.20 11.84
N ALA A 66 -7.38 -20.47 11.07
CA ALA A 66 -7.18 -19.05 10.74
C ALA A 66 -7.02 -18.18 11.99
N ARG A 67 -7.99 -18.23 12.91
CA ARG A 67 -7.95 -17.43 14.15
C ARG A 67 -6.72 -17.75 15.00
N TYR A 68 -6.45 -19.03 15.21
CA TYR A 68 -5.30 -19.47 16.02
C TYR A 68 -3.98 -18.96 15.43
N LEU A 69 -3.76 -19.16 14.13
CA LEU A 69 -2.53 -18.73 13.44
C LEU A 69 -2.40 -17.21 13.42
N SER A 70 -3.50 -16.48 13.26
CA SER A 70 -3.53 -15.03 13.35
C SER A 70 -3.08 -14.55 14.75
N GLU A 71 -3.60 -15.16 15.83
CA GLU A 71 -3.21 -14.82 17.19
C GLU A 71 -1.75 -15.17 17.51
N GLN A 72 -1.21 -16.28 16.95
CA GLN A 72 0.21 -16.62 17.10
C GLN A 72 1.09 -15.64 16.31
N ALA A 73 0.75 -15.35 15.05
CA ALA A 73 1.49 -14.39 14.23
C ALA A 73 1.57 -12.99 14.89
N ALA A 74 0.48 -12.55 15.53
CA ALA A 74 0.46 -11.29 16.27
C ALA A 74 1.43 -11.28 17.47
N LYS A 75 1.56 -12.41 18.21
CA LYS A 75 2.53 -12.54 19.31
C LYS A 75 3.98 -12.46 18.82
N ASP A 76 4.23 -12.98 17.63
CA ASP A 76 5.55 -12.97 16.99
C ASP A 76 5.79 -11.67 16.18
N HIS A 77 4.93 -10.65 16.35
CA HIS A 77 4.99 -9.36 15.66
C HIS A 77 5.04 -9.46 14.13
N ARG A 78 4.40 -10.49 13.56
CA ARG A 78 4.29 -10.68 12.13
C ARG A 78 3.12 -9.89 11.56
N GLU A 79 3.30 -9.36 10.36
CA GLU A 79 2.17 -8.78 9.63
C GLU A 79 1.20 -9.86 9.17
N ILE A 80 -0.08 -9.59 9.43
CA ILE A 80 -1.19 -10.46 9.11
C ILE A 80 -2.06 -9.80 8.07
N TRP A 81 -2.41 -10.56 7.05
CA TRP A 81 -3.29 -10.15 5.95
C TRP A 81 -4.48 -11.09 5.88
N ALA A 82 -5.68 -10.57 5.64
CA ALA A 82 -6.84 -11.40 5.32
C ALA A 82 -6.79 -11.76 3.84
N HIS A 83 -6.57 -13.04 3.54
CA HIS A 83 -6.51 -13.59 2.18
C HIS A 83 -7.91 -13.96 1.72
N LEU A 84 -8.55 -13.03 1.01
CA LEU A 84 -9.99 -13.12 0.73
C LEU A 84 -10.27 -13.92 -0.54
N PRO A 85 -11.04 -15.00 -0.44
CA PRO A 85 -11.49 -15.74 -1.61
C PRO A 85 -12.31 -14.88 -2.57
N MET A 86 -11.98 -14.91 -3.86
CA MET A 86 -12.65 -14.16 -4.91
C MET A 86 -12.86 -15.03 -6.14
N ALA A 87 -13.95 -14.83 -6.86
CA ALA A 87 -14.33 -15.63 -8.03
C ALA A 87 -13.20 -15.69 -9.08
N GLY A 88 -12.81 -16.90 -9.46
CA GLY A 88 -11.82 -17.21 -10.49
C GLY A 88 -12.43 -17.51 -11.85
N LEU A 89 -11.62 -17.49 -12.92
CA LEU A 89 -12.09 -17.77 -14.29
C LEU A 89 -12.41 -19.25 -14.57
N HIS A 90 -11.83 -20.17 -13.83
CA HIS A 90 -11.78 -21.61 -14.20
C HIS A 90 -12.31 -22.58 -13.14
N SER A 91 -12.83 -22.09 -12.05
CA SER A 91 -13.56 -22.91 -11.07
C SER A 91 -15.04 -22.56 -11.14
N ASP A 92 -15.91 -23.44 -10.72
CA ASP A 92 -17.35 -23.17 -10.56
C ASP A 92 -17.58 -22.07 -9.49
N ASN A 93 -16.96 -20.92 -9.74
CA ASN A 93 -16.88 -19.66 -9.03
C ASN A 93 -16.02 -19.61 -7.75
N CYS A 94 -15.77 -20.70 -7.06
CA CYS A 94 -15.01 -20.70 -5.81
C CYS A 94 -14.45 -22.10 -5.50
N GLU A 95 -13.36 -22.15 -4.78
CA GLU A 95 -12.82 -23.38 -4.23
C GLU A 95 -13.83 -24.00 -3.23
N ALA A 96 -14.01 -25.32 -3.31
CA ALA A 96 -15.03 -26.00 -2.51
C ALA A 96 -14.85 -25.74 -1.00
N GLY A 97 -15.92 -25.26 -0.37
CA GLY A 97 -15.93 -24.96 1.06
C GLY A 97 -15.56 -23.52 1.43
N LEU A 98 -15.26 -22.65 0.42
CA LEU A 98 -15.00 -21.23 0.64
C LEU A 98 -16.17 -20.38 0.13
N THR A 99 -16.38 -19.24 0.76
CA THR A 99 -17.31 -18.19 0.31
C THR A 99 -16.51 -17.13 -0.45
N CYS A 100 -16.66 -17.09 -1.78
CA CYS A 100 -15.94 -16.12 -2.60
C CYS A 100 -16.71 -14.82 -2.82
N LEU A 101 -16.00 -13.72 -2.85
CA LEU A 101 -16.51 -12.46 -3.39
C LEU A 101 -16.92 -12.65 -4.86
N GLU A 102 -18.18 -12.35 -5.17
CA GLU A 102 -18.76 -12.46 -6.51
C GLU A 102 -19.05 -11.08 -7.11
N ALA A 103 -18.91 -10.98 -8.43
CA ALA A 103 -19.18 -9.75 -9.15
C ALA A 103 -20.66 -9.30 -9.10
N SER A 104 -21.58 -10.20 -8.76
CA SER A 104 -23.00 -9.92 -8.57
C SER A 104 -23.33 -9.19 -7.26
N TRP A 105 -22.45 -9.26 -6.25
CA TRP A 105 -22.73 -8.73 -4.92
C TRP A 105 -22.82 -7.21 -4.88
N SER A 106 -23.74 -6.73 -4.04
CA SER A 106 -23.85 -5.31 -3.71
C SER A 106 -22.67 -4.82 -2.87
N GLN A 107 -22.45 -3.51 -2.83
CA GLN A 107 -21.44 -2.92 -1.93
C GLN A 107 -21.73 -3.26 -0.45
N THR A 108 -23.00 -3.25 -0.04
CA THR A 108 -23.40 -3.60 1.34
C THR A 108 -23.08 -5.05 1.64
N THR A 109 -23.42 -5.98 0.76
CA THR A 109 -23.08 -7.40 0.91
C THR A 109 -21.56 -7.61 1.03
N MET A 110 -20.77 -6.92 0.21
CA MET A 110 -19.30 -6.97 0.29
C MET A 110 -18.79 -6.38 1.60
N HIS A 111 -19.41 -5.29 2.10
CA HIS A 111 -19.03 -4.70 3.38
C HIS A 111 -19.28 -5.67 4.55
N ASP A 112 -20.45 -6.28 4.59
CA ASP A 112 -20.84 -7.21 5.65
C ASP A 112 -19.94 -8.46 5.63
N TYR A 113 -19.64 -8.98 4.43
CA TYR A 113 -18.66 -10.05 4.25
C TYR A 113 -17.28 -9.66 4.78
N LEU A 114 -16.79 -8.46 4.48
CA LEU A 114 -15.49 -7.98 4.97
C LEU A 114 -15.47 -7.94 6.51
N VAL A 115 -16.54 -7.47 7.14
CA VAL A 115 -16.65 -7.42 8.61
C VAL A 115 -16.57 -8.82 9.20
N GLU A 116 -17.29 -9.79 8.62
CA GLU A 116 -17.31 -11.18 9.05
C GLU A 116 -15.94 -11.84 8.89
N GLN A 117 -15.33 -11.71 7.71
CA GLN A 117 -14.03 -12.35 7.41
C GLN A 117 -12.91 -11.76 8.26
N LEU A 118 -12.86 -10.45 8.43
CA LEU A 118 -11.84 -9.81 9.27
C LEU A 118 -11.98 -10.17 10.76
N ALA A 119 -13.17 -10.52 11.22
CA ALA A 119 -13.37 -11.03 12.58
C ALA A 119 -12.70 -12.41 12.79
N GLN A 120 -12.47 -13.20 11.74
CA GLN A 120 -11.78 -14.49 11.81
C GLN A 120 -10.25 -14.35 11.77
N VAL A 121 -9.74 -13.21 11.30
CA VAL A 121 -8.30 -12.92 11.20
C VAL A 121 -7.97 -11.67 12.02
N PRO A 122 -8.04 -11.76 13.38
CA PRO A 122 -7.79 -10.62 14.24
C PRO A 122 -6.35 -10.10 14.05
N GLY A 123 -6.19 -8.77 14.02
CA GLY A 123 -4.90 -8.15 13.77
C GLY A 123 -4.54 -7.99 12.30
N ALA A 124 -5.40 -8.40 11.36
CA ALA A 124 -5.16 -8.13 9.93
C ALA A 124 -5.04 -6.62 9.67
N ILE A 125 -3.89 -6.25 9.08
CA ILE A 125 -3.57 -4.86 8.70
C ILE A 125 -3.97 -4.55 7.25
N GLY A 126 -4.29 -5.55 6.48
CA GLY A 126 -4.65 -5.43 5.07
C GLY A 126 -5.37 -6.66 4.54
N ILE A 127 -5.74 -6.56 3.28
CA ILE A 127 -6.35 -7.66 2.53
C ILE A 127 -5.58 -7.90 1.24
N ASN A 128 -5.57 -9.15 0.79
CA ASN A 128 -5.18 -9.50 -0.58
C ASN A 128 -6.13 -10.57 -1.16
N ASN A 129 -6.09 -10.78 -2.46
CA ASN A 129 -7.02 -11.69 -3.12
C ASN A 129 -6.45 -13.11 -3.23
N HIS A 130 -7.20 -14.09 -2.70
CA HIS A 130 -7.07 -15.50 -3.05
C HIS A 130 -7.80 -15.75 -4.37
N GLN A 131 -7.12 -16.31 -5.38
CA GLN A 131 -7.65 -16.41 -6.74
C GLN A 131 -8.15 -15.06 -7.27
N GLY A 132 -9.40 -14.98 -7.75
CA GLY A 132 -10.04 -13.72 -8.10
C GLY A 132 -9.71 -13.21 -9.50
N SER A 133 -9.28 -14.06 -10.43
CA SER A 133 -8.96 -13.63 -11.81
C SER A 133 -10.17 -13.09 -12.56
N GLN A 134 -11.38 -13.63 -12.30
CA GLN A 134 -12.63 -13.09 -12.82
C GLN A 134 -13.01 -11.80 -12.10
N PHE A 135 -13.06 -11.84 -10.77
CA PHE A 135 -13.51 -10.74 -9.94
C PHE A 135 -12.65 -9.49 -10.10
N THR A 136 -11.32 -9.63 -10.02
CA THR A 136 -10.39 -8.49 -10.11
C THR A 136 -10.29 -7.94 -11.53
N GLY A 137 -10.68 -8.71 -12.54
CA GLY A 137 -10.83 -8.27 -13.92
C GLY A 137 -12.09 -7.43 -14.20
N ASP A 138 -13.09 -7.45 -13.29
CA ASP A 138 -14.31 -6.66 -13.39
C ASP A 138 -14.17 -5.33 -12.63
N ALA A 139 -14.04 -4.24 -13.37
CA ALA A 139 -13.86 -2.91 -12.80
C ALA A 139 -15.05 -2.44 -11.93
N GLN A 140 -16.30 -2.90 -12.23
CA GLN A 140 -17.47 -2.52 -11.45
C GLN A 140 -17.52 -3.28 -10.11
N ALA A 141 -17.23 -4.57 -10.13
CA ALA A 141 -17.14 -5.40 -8.94
C ALA A 141 -16.03 -4.88 -8.00
N VAL A 142 -14.84 -4.65 -8.54
CA VAL A 142 -13.72 -4.06 -7.78
C VAL A 142 -14.06 -2.68 -7.27
N GLY A 143 -14.77 -1.85 -8.04
CA GLY A 143 -15.22 -0.53 -7.60
C GLY A 143 -16.12 -0.59 -6.35
N ARG A 144 -17.06 -1.57 -6.30
CA ARG A 144 -17.91 -1.82 -5.13
C ARG A 144 -17.12 -2.33 -3.92
N LEU A 145 -16.20 -3.27 -4.13
CA LEU A 145 -15.32 -3.76 -3.07
C LEU A 145 -14.47 -2.64 -2.47
N VAL A 146 -13.83 -1.84 -3.30
CA VAL A 146 -13.00 -0.70 -2.87
C VAL A 146 -13.83 0.34 -2.10
N ALA A 147 -15.08 0.57 -2.51
CA ALA A 147 -15.99 1.45 -1.78
C ALA A 147 -16.39 0.86 -0.41
N ALA A 148 -16.61 -0.46 -0.33
CA ALA A 148 -16.88 -1.15 0.92
C ALA A 148 -15.67 -1.08 1.89
N ILE A 149 -14.45 -1.29 1.39
CA ILE A 149 -13.21 -1.14 2.19
C ILE A 149 -13.05 0.30 2.68
N ALA A 150 -13.28 1.28 1.82
CA ALA A 150 -13.18 2.70 2.19
C ALA A 150 -14.19 3.08 3.30
N LEU A 151 -15.41 2.52 3.25
CA LEU A 151 -16.42 2.69 4.28
C LEU A 151 -15.96 2.06 5.61
N LEU A 152 -15.48 0.82 5.57
CA LEU A 152 -14.99 0.11 6.75
C LEU A 152 -13.80 0.87 7.40
N ASN A 153 -12.91 1.44 6.60
CA ASN A 153 -11.76 2.20 7.09
C ASN A 153 -12.13 3.47 7.85
N GLN A 154 -13.35 4.01 7.69
CA GLN A 154 -13.81 5.19 8.45
C GLN A 154 -13.95 4.91 9.95
N THR A 155 -14.19 3.66 10.33
CA THR A 155 -14.38 3.24 11.72
C THR A 155 -13.18 2.52 12.32
N ARG A 156 -12.15 2.22 11.52
CA ARG A 156 -10.93 1.52 11.97
C ARG A 156 -9.88 2.51 12.46
N SER A 157 -9.25 2.19 13.58
CA SER A 157 -8.07 2.93 14.08
C SER A 157 -6.86 2.83 13.14
N GLN A 158 -6.73 1.69 12.44
CA GLN A 158 -5.74 1.47 11.40
C GLN A 158 -6.45 1.09 10.10
N PRO A 159 -6.41 1.95 9.08
CA PRO A 159 -6.98 1.65 7.78
C PRO A 159 -6.34 0.43 7.14
N LEU A 160 -7.15 -0.42 6.50
CA LEU A 160 -6.67 -1.58 5.76
C LEU A 160 -5.87 -1.16 4.54
N ILE A 161 -4.76 -1.85 4.33
CA ILE A 161 -3.97 -1.80 3.11
C ILE A 161 -4.55 -2.81 2.11
N VAL A 162 -4.59 -2.47 0.83
CA VAL A 162 -5.05 -3.37 -0.23
C VAL A 162 -3.86 -3.86 -1.03
N MET A 163 -3.59 -5.16 -1.04
CA MET A 163 -2.56 -5.76 -1.88
C MET A 163 -3.20 -6.52 -3.04
N ASP A 164 -2.84 -6.16 -4.25
CA ASP A 164 -3.23 -6.90 -5.45
C ASP A 164 -2.27 -8.07 -5.70
N SER A 165 -2.74 -9.30 -5.49
CA SER A 165 -1.98 -10.53 -5.77
C SER A 165 -1.76 -10.76 -7.27
N ARG A 166 -2.40 -9.97 -8.14
CA ARG A 166 -2.21 -9.99 -9.60
C ARG A 166 -2.38 -11.38 -10.21
N THR A 167 -3.46 -12.07 -9.89
CA THR A 167 -3.82 -13.36 -10.46
C THR A 167 -4.24 -13.27 -11.92
N VAL A 168 -4.52 -12.06 -12.41
CA VAL A 168 -4.75 -11.73 -13.81
C VAL A 168 -4.05 -10.42 -14.18
N VAL A 169 -3.54 -10.34 -15.40
CA VAL A 169 -2.81 -9.15 -15.89
C VAL A 169 -3.71 -7.90 -15.92
N SER A 170 -5.00 -8.09 -16.25
CA SER A 170 -6.02 -7.04 -16.31
C SER A 170 -6.63 -6.66 -14.96
N SER A 171 -6.06 -7.09 -13.83
CA SER A 171 -6.59 -6.72 -12.51
C SER A 171 -6.74 -5.20 -12.36
N HIS A 172 -7.90 -4.80 -11.87
CA HIS A 172 -8.25 -3.41 -11.55
C HIS A 172 -8.03 -3.06 -10.06
N LEU A 173 -7.68 -4.06 -9.20
CA LEU A 173 -7.72 -3.91 -7.74
C LEU A 173 -6.77 -2.81 -7.24
N GLU A 174 -5.48 -2.89 -7.56
CA GLU A 174 -4.49 -1.87 -7.15
C GLU A 174 -4.89 -0.48 -7.63
N ARG A 175 -5.25 -0.36 -8.91
CA ARG A 175 -5.54 0.94 -9.52
C ARG A 175 -6.76 1.61 -8.87
N LEU A 176 -7.89 0.90 -8.77
CA LEU A 176 -9.12 1.48 -8.22
C LEU A 176 -9.01 1.76 -6.71
N ALA A 177 -8.30 0.91 -5.96
CA ALA A 177 -8.03 1.17 -4.54
C ALA A 177 -7.18 2.45 -4.36
N ARG A 178 -6.13 2.61 -5.14
CA ARG A 178 -5.30 3.81 -5.14
C ARG A 178 -6.07 5.06 -5.57
N ASP A 179 -6.87 4.97 -6.62
CA ASP A 179 -7.70 6.08 -7.10
C ASP A 179 -8.72 6.52 -6.03
N LYS A 180 -9.17 5.60 -5.16
CA LYS A 180 -10.03 5.85 -4.00
C LYS A 180 -9.26 6.42 -2.79
N GLY A 181 -7.93 6.49 -2.86
CA GLY A 181 -7.07 6.99 -1.76
C GLY A 181 -6.70 5.94 -0.72
N LEU A 182 -6.94 4.66 -0.98
CA LEU A 182 -6.50 3.59 -0.10
C LEU A 182 -4.99 3.35 -0.25
N ALA A 183 -4.34 2.93 0.83
CA ALA A 183 -2.98 2.41 0.78
C ALA A 183 -2.95 1.12 -0.05
N THR A 184 -2.04 1.05 -1.03
CA THR A 184 -2.01 -0.07 -1.96
C THR A 184 -0.61 -0.65 -2.13
N LEU A 185 -0.58 -1.96 -2.31
CA LEU A 185 0.60 -2.74 -2.70
C LEU A 185 0.23 -3.67 -3.85
N ARG A 186 1.23 -4.22 -4.51
CA ARG A 186 1.03 -5.28 -5.50
C ARG A 186 2.17 -6.26 -5.55
N ARG A 187 1.86 -7.52 -5.80
CA ARG A 187 2.85 -8.54 -6.08
C ARG A 187 3.65 -8.24 -7.35
N ARG A 188 4.95 -8.45 -7.29
CA ARG A 188 5.87 -8.40 -8.42
C ARG A 188 6.27 -9.79 -8.91
N VAL A 189 6.40 -10.75 -8.00
CA VAL A 189 6.84 -12.11 -8.30
C VAL A 189 5.95 -13.14 -7.60
N PHE A 190 5.48 -14.16 -8.31
CA PHE A 190 5.08 -15.42 -7.70
C PHE A 190 6.31 -16.30 -7.59
N LEU A 191 6.61 -16.78 -6.38
CA LEU A 191 7.78 -17.63 -6.17
C LEU A 191 7.55 -19.04 -6.74
N ASP A 192 6.37 -19.57 -6.53
CA ASP A 192 6.03 -20.99 -6.73
C ASP A 192 4.80 -21.21 -7.65
N HIS A 193 4.56 -20.28 -8.57
CA HIS A 193 3.51 -20.46 -9.58
C HIS A 193 3.78 -21.69 -10.46
N ASP A 194 5.02 -21.78 -10.95
CA ASP A 194 5.50 -22.95 -11.68
C ASP A 194 6.10 -23.96 -10.70
N LYS A 195 5.87 -25.25 -10.97
CA LYS A 195 6.34 -26.33 -10.11
C LYS A 195 7.84 -26.60 -10.33
N GLY A 196 8.54 -26.91 -9.25
CA GLY A 196 9.92 -27.38 -9.27
C GLY A 196 10.94 -26.39 -8.70
N ALA A 197 12.05 -26.92 -8.23
CA ALA A 197 13.11 -26.15 -7.58
C ALA A 197 13.74 -25.10 -8.50
N GLU A 198 13.92 -25.43 -9.77
CA GLU A 198 14.50 -24.50 -10.76
C GLU A 198 13.63 -23.25 -10.94
N ALA A 199 12.30 -23.42 -11.00
CA ALA A 199 11.37 -22.29 -11.10
C ALA A 199 11.44 -21.38 -9.87
N LEU A 200 11.53 -21.95 -8.65
CA LEU A 200 11.74 -21.19 -7.42
C LEU A 200 13.02 -20.35 -7.48
N ILE A 201 14.14 -20.96 -7.89
CA ILE A 201 15.43 -20.27 -8.02
C ILE A 201 15.35 -19.14 -9.04
N GLN A 202 14.73 -19.35 -10.19
CA GLN A 202 14.58 -18.33 -11.23
C GLN A 202 13.69 -17.18 -10.75
N ASN A 203 12.57 -17.46 -10.08
CA ASN A 203 11.68 -16.46 -9.53
C ASN A 203 12.35 -15.68 -8.38
N TRP A 204 13.16 -16.32 -7.55
CA TRP A 204 13.98 -15.66 -6.52
C TRP A 204 14.99 -14.70 -7.15
N ARG A 205 15.74 -15.12 -8.14
CA ARG A 205 16.66 -14.25 -8.89
C ARG A 205 15.93 -13.07 -9.54
N LYS A 206 14.72 -13.31 -10.04
CA LYS A 206 13.86 -12.24 -10.58
C LYS A 206 13.45 -11.25 -9.50
N LEU A 207 13.12 -11.71 -8.29
CA LEU A 207 12.78 -10.86 -7.15
C LEU A 207 13.96 -9.93 -6.80
N ILE A 208 15.16 -10.50 -6.63
CA ILE A 208 16.40 -9.77 -6.34
C ILE A 208 16.66 -8.71 -7.43
N LYS A 209 16.60 -9.13 -8.69
CA LYS A 209 16.79 -8.21 -9.84
C LYS A 209 15.79 -7.05 -9.81
N LEU A 210 14.52 -7.30 -9.55
CA LEU A 210 13.49 -6.25 -9.48
C LEU A 210 13.72 -5.31 -8.30
N ALA A 211 14.14 -5.82 -7.14
CA ALA A 211 14.49 -5.00 -5.99
C ALA A 211 15.62 -4.02 -6.33
N HIS A 212 16.70 -4.50 -6.94
CA HIS A 212 17.80 -3.63 -7.39
C HIS A 212 17.36 -2.61 -8.46
N GLN A 213 16.46 -2.99 -9.37
CA GLN A 213 16.02 -2.10 -10.45
C GLN A 213 15.05 -1.01 -10.01
N HIS A 214 14.20 -1.31 -9.01
CA HIS A 214 13.09 -0.45 -8.62
C HIS A 214 13.18 0.07 -7.17
N GLY A 215 14.23 -0.33 -6.44
CA GLY A 215 14.40 -0.04 -5.02
C GLY A 215 13.56 -0.94 -4.11
N GLU A 216 12.53 -1.61 -4.65
CA GLU A 216 11.63 -2.47 -3.88
C GLU A 216 10.96 -3.54 -4.73
N ALA A 217 10.66 -4.70 -4.14
CA ALA A 217 9.85 -5.75 -4.77
C ALA A 217 9.08 -6.57 -3.72
N ILE A 218 7.88 -7.05 -4.10
CA ILE A 218 7.04 -7.94 -3.27
C ILE A 218 6.93 -9.30 -3.96
N ALA A 219 7.24 -10.35 -3.22
CA ALA A 219 7.03 -11.73 -3.62
C ALA A 219 5.88 -12.36 -2.83
N ILE A 220 5.12 -13.23 -3.51
CA ILE A 220 4.15 -14.11 -2.89
C ILE A 220 4.57 -15.56 -3.14
N GLY A 221 4.54 -16.38 -2.09
CA GLY A 221 4.65 -17.83 -2.13
C GLY A 221 3.50 -18.46 -1.35
N HIS A 222 3.44 -19.80 -1.34
CA HIS A 222 2.39 -20.56 -0.67
C HIS A 222 3.01 -21.58 0.31
N PRO A 223 2.25 -22.11 1.30
CA PRO A 223 2.76 -23.06 2.29
C PRO A 223 2.95 -24.46 1.68
N ARG A 224 3.90 -24.58 0.78
CA ARG A 224 4.31 -25.80 0.13
C ARG A 224 5.68 -26.24 0.64
N GLU A 225 5.88 -27.53 0.77
CA GLU A 225 7.15 -28.11 1.26
C GLU A 225 8.37 -27.52 0.56
N ALA A 226 8.37 -27.50 -0.78
CA ALA A 226 9.49 -26.99 -1.57
C ALA A 226 9.71 -25.48 -1.38
N THR A 227 8.62 -24.69 -1.28
CA THR A 227 8.69 -23.22 -1.10
C THR A 227 9.27 -22.87 0.26
N LEU A 228 8.78 -23.51 1.31
CA LEU A 228 9.23 -23.24 2.68
C LEU A 228 10.69 -23.68 2.87
N SER A 229 11.05 -24.90 2.43
CA SER A 229 12.44 -25.38 2.51
C SER A 229 13.42 -24.51 1.72
N PHE A 230 12.98 -23.95 0.60
CA PHE A 230 13.77 -22.97 -0.15
C PHE A 230 13.94 -21.66 0.63
N LEU A 231 12.85 -21.10 1.16
CA LEU A 231 12.87 -19.82 1.87
C LEU A 231 13.65 -19.87 3.19
N GLU A 232 13.62 -21.00 3.92
CA GLU A 232 14.40 -21.23 5.14
C GLU A 232 15.92 -21.00 4.92
N THR A 233 16.40 -21.14 3.68
CA THR A 233 17.79 -20.88 3.32
C THR A 233 17.94 -19.53 2.60
N ALA A 234 17.10 -19.29 1.60
CA ALA A 234 17.26 -18.16 0.68
C ALA A 234 17.09 -16.79 1.36
N ILE A 235 16.28 -16.67 2.41
CA ILE A 235 16.09 -15.43 3.16
C ILE A 235 17.43 -14.92 3.72
N GLY A 236 18.29 -15.82 4.24
CA GLY A 236 19.61 -15.45 4.75
C GLY A 236 20.56 -14.89 3.68
N GLU A 237 20.34 -15.21 2.41
CA GLU A 237 21.16 -14.74 1.30
C GLU A 237 20.90 -13.27 0.92
N LEU A 238 19.75 -12.70 1.31
CA LEU A 238 19.39 -11.30 1.00
C LEU A 238 20.41 -10.31 1.53
N GLN A 239 21.04 -10.59 2.68
CA GLN A 239 22.09 -9.74 3.25
C GLN A 239 23.33 -9.68 2.35
N ALA A 240 23.72 -10.81 1.74
CA ALA A 240 24.85 -10.86 0.80
C ALA A 240 24.56 -10.05 -0.48
N GLU A 241 23.30 -10.01 -0.89
CA GLU A 241 22.79 -9.19 -2.00
C GLU A 241 22.57 -7.71 -1.63
N ARG A 242 22.85 -7.32 -0.36
CA ARG A 242 22.58 -5.98 0.17
C ARG A 242 21.12 -5.57 0.02
N ILE A 243 20.21 -6.49 0.22
CA ILE A 243 18.77 -6.28 0.19
C ILE A 243 18.24 -6.41 1.62
N GLU A 244 17.41 -5.45 2.02
CA GLU A 244 16.71 -5.48 3.29
C GLU A 244 15.39 -6.25 3.13
N LEU A 245 15.14 -7.25 3.97
CA LEU A 245 13.84 -7.87 4.11
C LEU A 245 12.99 -7.03 5.07
N VAL A 246 11.87 -6.52 4.56
CA VAL A 246 10.97 -5.65 5.31
C VAL A 246 9.54 -6.20 5.31
N PRO A 247 8.72 -5.84 6.30
CA PRO A 247 7.30 -6.18 6.24
C PRO A 247 6.64 -5.44 5.06
N PRO A 248 5.60 -6.02 4.42
CA PRO A 248 4.93 -5.40 3.28
C PRO A 248 4.46 -3.97 3.53
N SER A 249 3.95 -3.65 4.72
CA SER A 249 3.48 -2.29 5.04
C SER A 249 4.57 -1.22 4.93
N ALA A 250 5.84 -1.59 5.15
CA ALA A 250 6.97 -0.68 4.98
C ALA A 250 7.18 -0.22 3.52
N LEU A 251 6.57 -0.91 2.55
CA LEU A 251 6.62 -0.56 1.14
C LEU A 251 5.41 0.28 0.68
N VAL A 252 4.49 0.61 1.58
CA VAL A 252 3.37 1.51 1.27
C VAL A 252 3.91 2.92 1.08
N ARG A 253 3.67 3.48 -0.09
CA ARG A 253 4.02 4.87 -0.37
C ARG A 253 2.92 5.80 0.14
N PRO A 254 3.27 6.94 0.76
CA PRO A 254 2.28 7.95 1.15
C PRO A 254 1.43 8.34 -0.07
N SER A 255 0.12 8.45 0.13
CA SER A 255 -0.77 8.86 -0.97
C SER A 255 -0.43 10.31 -1.35
N ARG A 256 -0.27 10.58 -2.65
CA ARG A 256 -0.05 11.96 -3.16
C ARG A 256 -1.17 12.95 -2.80
N ASN A 257 -2.28 12.46 -2.27
CA ASN A 257 -3.40 13.29 -1.81
C ASN A 257 -3.25 13.74 -0.35
N ALA A 258 -2.38 13.12 0.46
CA ALA A 258 -2.11 13.57 1.82
C ALA A 258 -1.50 14.99 1.83
N ASP A 259 -0.61 15.28 0.88
CA ASP A 259 0.03 16.59 0.75
C ASP A 259 -0.95 17.69 0.28
N ARG A 260 -2.05 17.35 -0.40
CA ARG A 260 -3.08 18.32 -0.79
C ARG A 260 -4.01 18.70 0.36
N LEU A 261 -4.21 17.83 1.35
CA LEU A 261 -5.10 18.11 2.49
C LEU A 261 -4.44 19.00 3.56
N THR A 262 -3.12 19.04 3.63
CA THR A 262 -2.40 19.93 4.55
C THR A 262 -2.34 21.38 4.07
N CYS A 263 -2.57 21.66 2.79
CA CYS A 263 -2.60 23.02 2.25
C CYS A 263 -3.95 23.76 2.38
N HIS A 264 -5.00 23.15 2.92
CA HIS A 264 -6.34 23.77 3.01
C HIS A 264 -6.60 24.58 4.30
N ARG A 265 -5.60 24.87 5.12
CA ARG A 265 -5.73 25.83 6.23
C ARG A 265 -5.03 27.15 5.93
N CYS A 266 -5.37 27.80 4.83
CA CYS A 266 -5.19 29.24 4.71
C CYS A 266 -6.48 29.89 5.20
N SER A 267 -6.57 30.27 6.47
CA SER A 267 -7.60 31.21 6.93
C SER A 267 -7.33 32.54 6.25
N PRO A 268 -8.34 33.20 5.67
CA PRO A 268 -8.15 34.56 5.17
C PRO A 268 -7.75 35.49 6.35
N PRO A 269 -6.92 36.49 6.12
CA PRO A 269 -6.56 37.43 7.17
C PRO A 269 -7.84 38.11 7.69
N VAL A 270 -8.02 38.05 9.00
CA VAL A 270 -9.11 38.77 9.69
C VAL A 270 -8.78 40.26 9.57
N ASP A 271 -9.61 41.00 8.87
CA ASP A 271 -9.51 42.46 8.80
C ASP A 271 -9.83 43.05 10.19
N PRO A 272 -8.88 43.70 10.88
CA PRO A 272 -9.09 44.21 12.22
C PRO A 272 -9.98 45.45 12.25
N THR A 273 -10.51 45.93 11.10
CA THR A 273 -11.33 47.12 10.98
C THR A 273 -12.81 46.87 10.72
N ALA A 274 -13.27 45.63 10.68
CA ALA A 274 -14.69 45.29 10.49
C ALA A 274 -15.50 45.59 11.76
N VAL A 275 -16.10 46.78 11.86
CA VAL A 275 -17.10 47.15 12.87
C VAL A 275 -18.45 46.51 12.49
N PRO A 276 -19.14 45.83 13.41
CA PRO A 276 -20.46 45.26 13.11
C PRO A 276 -21.50 46.37 13.02
N SER A 277 -22.02 46.63 11.82
CA SER A 277 -23.18 47.50 11.64
C SER A 277 -24.46 46.77 12.05
N SER A 278 -25.02 47.16 13.17
CA SER A 278 -26.41 46.91 13.53
C SER A 278 -27.32 47.75 12.63
N ASN A 279 -28.16 47.11 11.82
CA ASN A 279 -29.36 47.81 11.36
C ASN A 279 -30.55 46.85 11.22
N ARG A 280 -31.57 47.17 12.00
CA ARG A 280 -32.96 46.74 11.83
C ARG A 280 -33.59 47.50 10.67
N SER A 281 -34.42 46.85 9.95
CA SER A 281 -35.85 47.17 9.72
C SER A 281 -36.30 46.83 8.31
N THR A 282 -37.33 46.03 8.28
CA THR A 282 -38.64 46.17 7.58
C THR A 282 -38.64 46.64 6.13
N GLY A 283 -39.17 45.77 5.27
CA GLY A 283 -40.21 46.24 4.34
C GLY A 283 -39.95 46.05 2.85
N ILE A 284 -40.84 45.24 2.26
CA ILE A 284 -41.49 45.44 0.95
C ILE A 284 -40.79 44.92 -0.31
N TRP A 285 -41.46 43.96 -0.90
CA TRP A 285 -41.29 43.38 -2.25
C TRP A 285 -41.30 44.42 -3.37
N SER A 286 -40.38 44.32 -4.32
CA SER A 286 -40.57 44.74 -5.69
C SER A 286 -39.68 43.95 -6.63
N SER A 287 -40.29 43.37 -7.63
CA SER A 287 -39.74 42.65 -8.78
C SER A 287 -38.98 43.57 -9.70
N ARG A 288 -37.74 43.26 -10.06
CA ARG A 288 -37.09 43.52 -11.35
C ARG A 288 -35.70 42.90 -11.41
N SER A 289 -35.49 42.12 -12.45
CA SER A 289 -34.16 41.63 -12.88
C SER A 289 -33.32 42.81 -13.39
N PRO A 290 -32.01 42.73 -13.19
CA PRO A 290 -31.11 43.30 -14.18
C PRO A 290 -30.00 42.29 -14.61
N GLU A 291 -29.58 42.53 -15.79
CA GLU A 291 -28.58 42.00 -16.68
C GLU A 291 -27.13 41.93 -16.09
N PRO A 292 -26.22 41.15 -16.71
CA PRO A 292 -24.92 40.85 -16.13
C PRO A 292 -23.87 41.93 -16.40
N GLN A 293 -23.22 42.44 -15.36
CA GLN A 293 -22.01 43.24 -15.53
C GLN A 293 -20.73 42.41 -15.33
N ARG A 294 -19.86 42.56 -16.31
CA ARG A 294 -18.51 41.98 -16.40
C ARG A 294 -17.53 42.64 -15.44
N ARG A 295 -16.56 41.81 -15.02
CA ARG A 295 -15.17 42.10 -14.61
C ARG A 295 -14.92 42.72 -13.24
N ALA A 296 -14.23 41.91 -12.44
CA ALA A 296 -13.07 42.35 -11.69
C ALA A 296 -12.05 41.19 -11.60
N ALA A 297 -10.81 41.50 -11.89
CA ALA A 297 -9.68 40.61 -11.88
C ALA A 297 -9.35 40.17 -10.45
N SER A 298 -9.29 38.87 -10.19
CA SER A 298 -8.80 38.35 -8.93
C SER A 298 -7.27 38.27 -8.95
N SER A 299 -6.62 39.04 -8.09
CA SER A 299 -5.22 38.87 -7.73
C SER A 299 -5.02 37.48 -7.14
N ARG A 300 -4.24 36.63 -7.81
CA ARG A 300 -3.77 35.35 -7.26
C ARG A 300 -2.75 35.64 -6.17
N SER A 301 -3.09 35.36 -4.93
CA SER A 301 -2.10 35.23 -3.86
C SER A 301 -1.46 33.83 -4.00
N GLU A 302 -0.20 33.79 -4.39
CA GLU A 302 0.62 32.57 -4.37
C GLU A 302 0.93 32.22 -2.92
N CYS A 303 0.36 31.11 -2.45
CA CYS A 303 0.82 30.48 -1.20
C CYS A 303 2.05 29.62 -1.51
N GLN A 304 3.22 29.99 -1.00
CA GLN A 304 4.41 29.16 -1.03
C GLN A 304 4.36 28.15 0.12
N CYS A 305 4.37 26.86 -0.21
CA CYS A 305 4.60 25.79 0.76
C CYS A 305 6.11 25.67 1.01
N GLN A 306 6.57 25.92 2.23
CA GLN A 306 7.92 25.55 2.66
C GLN A 306 7.90 24.07 3.06
N SER A 307 8.78 23.27 2.46
CA SER A 307 9.05 21.89 2.87
C SER A 307 9.89 21.88 4.16
N PRO A 308 9.69 20.87 5.04
CA PRO A 308 10.47 20.73 6.26
C PRO A 308 11.94 20.38 6.00
#